data_353ff5e2d428528361f23a2dc6f18867
#
_entry.id   353ff5e2d428528361f23a2dc6f18867
#
_cell.length_a   1.000
_cell.length_b   1.000
_cell.length_c   1.000
_cell.angle_alpha   90.00
_cell.angle_beta   90.00
_cell.angle_gamma   90.00
#
_symmetry.space_group_name_H-M   'P 1'
#
loop_
_entity.id
_entity.type
_entity.pdbx_description
1 polymer ?
#
loop_
_entity_poly.entity_id
_entity_poly.type
_entity_poly.pdbx_seq_one_letter_code
_entity_poly.pdbx_strand_id
1 'polypeptide(L)'
;MEVNATYTGASANVIAETVASLLESQINGVDNMIYMNSVSSGTGSMSLTVSFNVGTDPDQATIDVNNRVQLALAQLPQEVQRMGVSVLKKSSSMLQIIFLTSPDQRYNTIYLSNYALLNIVDELKRLPGVGDAKNFAAQDYSMRVWLKPDVMSQLGVTPEDIATALRDQNAQFAAGRMGAEPMSPGVGVTWQITTQGRLTTPEQFGDVILRTQPDGSILRLKDVATIELGAQSYDFVGKYNGLDAVPIGIYLSPGANALATAEVVKAKMEELSKEFPVGVAYSIPYDTTTFVKISIEEVVKTLFEAMVLVFLVVYLFLQNWRATLIPCLAVPVSIVGTFAGMYALGFSINTLTMFGLVLAIGIVVDDAIVVLENVERHISDGLPPRKATAKAMQEVTGPVIAIVLVLCAVFIPVAFTGGMAGRMYQQFAITIAVSVVISGAVALTFTPALCALLLKPGHGEPNVFFRKFNGWFEGLTGKYVSIVKLLLRRSLLAVGLFVLVLVGLGGVFERV
;
A
#
# COMPACT_ATOMS: atom_id res chain seq x y z
N MET A 1 -1.56 11.81 -7.27
CA MET A 1 -0.54 12.43 -8.12
C MET A 1 0.28 13.38 -7.29
N GLU A 2 1.56 13.50 -7.56
CA GLU A 2 2.44 14.46 -6.88
C GLU A 2 3.16 15.33 -7.91
N VAL A 3 3.06 16.65 -7.74
CA VAL A 3 3.73 17.65 -8.58
C VAL A 3 4.84 18.28 -7.75
N ASN A 4 6.07 18.20 -8.20
CA ASN A 4 7.22 18.74 -7.49
C ASN A 4 7.89 19.85 -8.31
N ALA A 5 8.23 20.93 -7.61
CA ALA A 5 8.99 22.06 -8.15
C ALA A 5 10.09 22.46 -7.16
N THR A 6 11.19 23.00 -7.69
CA THR A 6 12.30 23.48 -6.86
C THR A 6 12.62 24.93 -7.25
N TYR A 7 12.63 25.81 -6.25
CA TYR A 7 13.04 27.20 -6.37
C TYR A 7 14.21 27.45 -5.41
N THR A 8 15.40 27.16 -5.86
CA THR A 8 16.60 27.21 -5.03
C THR A 8 16.82 28.61 -4.42
N GLY A 9 17.00 28.67 -3.11
CA GLY A 9 17.22 29.91 -2.37
C GLY A 9 15.98 30.71 -2.01
N ALA A 10 14.78 30.28 -2.43
CA ALA A 10 13.55 30.94 -2.07
C ALA A 10 13.06 30.46 -0.69
N SER A 11 12.46 31.37 0.09
CA SER A 11 11.78 31.02 1.32
C SER A 11 10.46 30.30 1.06
N ALA A 12 9.94 29.57 2.05
CA ALA A 12 8.66 28.87 1.93
C ALA A 12 7.49 29.78 1.50
N ASN A 13 7.45 31.02 2.01
CA ASN A 13 6.41 31.98 1.65
C ASN A 13 6.51 32.43 0.19
N VAL A 14 7.72 32.72 -0.27
CA VAL A 14 7.96 33.08 -1.68
C VAL A 14 7.55 31.95 -2.62
N ILE A 15 7.87 30.70 -2.27
CA ILE A 15 7.46 29.53 -3.08
C ILE A 15 5.95 29.37 -3.04
N ALA A 16 5.32 29.53 -1.88
CA ALA A 16 3.87 29.41 -1.76
C ALA A 16 3.15 30.44 -2.65
N GLU A 17 3.62 31.68 -2.67
CA GLU A 17 2.99 32.75 -3.45
C GLU A 17 3.31 32.71 -4.95
N THR A 18 4.55 32.40 -5.33
CA THR A 18 5.01 32.53 -6.73
C THR A 18 5.00 31.23 -7.50
N VAL A 19 5.00 30.06 -6.83
CA VAL A 19 5.03 28.75 -7.50
C VAL A 19 3.78 27.94 -7.15
N ALA A 20 3.51 27.70 -5.87
CA ALA A 20 2.40 26.85 -5.45
C ALA A 20 1.05 27.43 -5.88
N SER A 21 0.79 28.71 -5.56
CA SER A 21 -0.47 29.38 -5.92
C SER A 21 -0.77 29.37 -7.42
N LEU A 22 0.26 29.54 -8.26
CA LEU A 22 0.10 29.47 -9.71
C LEU A 22 -0.23 28.06 -10.20
N LEU A 23 0.50 27.05 -9.70
CA LEU A 23 0.22 25.66 -10.04
C LEU A 23 -1.15 25.20 -9.53
N GLU A 24 -1.52 25.56 -8.30
CA GLU A 24 -2.82 25.26 -7.73
C GLU A 24 -3.96 25.87 -8.56
N SER A 25 -3.83 27.11 -8.97
CA SER A 25 -4.87 27.78 -9.77
C SER A 25 -5.09 27.14 -11.13
N GLN A 26 -4.03 26.64 -11.75
CA GLN A 26 -4.11 25.97 -13.06
C GLN A 26 -4.58 24.52 -12.96
N ILE A 27 -4.17 23.80 -11.91
CA ILE A 27 -4.57 22.40 -11.67
C ILE A 27 -6.00 22.32 -11.14
N ASN A 28 -6.48 23.38 -10.50
CA ASN A 28 -7.85 23.44 -10.01
C ASN A 28 -8.86 23.18 -11.14
N GLY A 29 -9.79 22.26 -10.90
CA GLY A 29 -10.81 21.87 -11.89
C GLY A 29 -10.34 20.77 -12.86
N VAL A 30 -9.30 20.03 -12.54
CA VAL A 30 -9.00 18.76 -13.22
C VAL A 30 -10.11 17.75 -12.90
N ASP A 31 -10.53 17.00 -13.90
CA ASP A 31 -11.65 16.05 -13.79
C ASP A 31 -11.40 14.98 -12.69
N ASN A 32 -12.44 14.66 -11.95
CA ASN A 32 -12.43 13.70 -10.84
C ASN A 32 -11.49 14.05 -9.66
N MET A 33 -10.95 15.26 -9.59
CA MET A 33 -10.19 15.72 -8.44
C MET A 33 -11.11 15.92 -7.23
N ILE A 34 -10.68 15.44 -6.06
CA ILE A 34 -11.38 15.61 -4.78
C ILE A 34 -10.85 16.85 -4.07
N TYR A 35 -9.53 16.90 -3.88
CA TYR A 35 -8.81 17.98 -3.25
C TYR A 35 -7.34 17.97 -3.68
N MET A 36 -6.67 19.07 -3.42
CA MET A 36 -5.22 19.19 -3.54
C MET A 36 -4.65 19.85 -2.28
N ASN A 37 -3.39 19.53 -2.01
CA ASN A 37 -2.64 20.07 -0.89
C ASN A 37 -1.20 20.33 -1.30
N SER A 38 -0.70 21.52 -1.06
CA SER A 38 0.68 21.90 -1.32
C SER A 38 1.46 22.08 -0.01
N VAL A 39 2.73 21.69 -0.07
CA VAL A 39 3.70 21.90 1.00
C VAL A 39 4.90 22.61 0.41
N SER A 40 5.21 23.80 0.93
CA SER A 40 6.36 24.59 0.56
C SER A 40 7.37 24.59 1.70
N SER A 41 8.64 24.24 1.37
CA SER A 41 9.74 24.13 2.34
C SER A 41 10.65 25.35 2.28
N GLY A 42 11.23 25.73 3.40
CA GLY A 42 12.28 26.74 3.46
C GLY A 42 13.59 26.35 2.77
N THR A 43 13.73 25.09 2.33
CA THR A 43 14.86 24.60 1.53
C THR A 43 14.70 24.85 0.03
N GLY A 44 13.66 25.54 -0.38
CA GLY A 44 13.41 25.82 -1.79
C GLY A 44 12.61 24.77 -2.55
N SER A 45 12.02 23.77 -1.88
CA SER A 45 11.23 22.73 -2.51
C SER A 45 9.73 22.91 -2.29
N MET A 46 8.92 22.54 -3.27
CA MET A 46 7.47 22.50 -3.21
C MET A 46 6.98 21.13 -3.70
N SER A 47 6.02 20.56 -2.95
CA SER A 47 5.31 19.35 -3.36
C SER A 47 3.81 19.61 -3.28
N LEU A 48 3.11 19.41 -4.40
CA LEU A 48 1.66 19.53 -4.52
C LEU A 48 1.06 18.14 -4.74
N THR A 49 0.28 17.66 -3.79
CA THR A 49 -0.45 16.39 -3.89
C THR A 49 -1.85 16.64 -4.41
N VAL A 50 -2.20 16.00 -5.53
CA VAL A 50 -3.54 16.02 -6.13
C VAL A 50 -4.21 14.66 -5.89
N SER A 51 -5.35 14.68 -5.20
CA SER A 51 -6.14 13.48 -4.87
C SER A 51 -7.35 13.36 -5.77
N PHE A 52 -7.59 12.15 -6.26
CA PHE A 52 -8.67 11.83 -7.21
C PHE A 52 -9.68 10.87 -6.60
N ASN A 53 -10.88 10.83 -7.16
CA ASN A 53 -11.90 9.86 -6.84
C ASN A 53 -11.39 8.44 -7.09
N VAL A 54 -11.83 7.50 -6.23
CA VAL A 54 -11.50 6.09 -6.40
C VAL A 54 -12.13 5.56 -7.68
N GLY A 55 -11.30 4.92 -8.52
CA GLY A 55 -11.69 4.42 -9.84
C GLY A 55 -11.32 5.37 -10.99
N THR A 56 -10.72 6.55 -10.70
CA THR A 56 -10.13 7.40 -11.74
C THR A 56 -8.93 6.69 -12.35
N ASP A 57 -8.84 6.72 -13.68
CA ASP A 57 -7.68 6.20 -14.40
C ASP A 57 -6.43 7.03 -14.05
N PRO A 58 -5.39 6.42 -13.44
CA PRO A 58 -4.20 7.16 -13.04
C PRO A 58 -3.39 7.71 -14.21
N ASP A 59 -3.44 7.07 -15.38
CA ASP A 59 -2.67 7.50 -16.54
C ASP A 59 -3.32 8.73 -17.17
N GLN A 60 -4.64 8.71 -17.32
CA GLN A 60 -5.39 9.88 -17.79
C GLN A 60 -5.24 11.06 -16.82
N ALA A 61 -5.39 10.83 -15.52
CA ALA A 61 -5.20 11.88 -14.52
C ALA A 61 -3.79 12.49 -14.55
N THR A 62 -2.75 11.68 -14.85
CA THR A 62 -1.37 12.19 -15.01
C THR A 62 -1.25 13.09 -16.22
N ILE A 63 -1.86 12.72 -17.35
CA ILE A 63 -1.88 13.54 -18.58
C ILE A 63 -2.57 14.87 -18.31
N ASP A 64 -3.74 14.84 -17.66
CA ASP A 64 -4.53 16.03 -17.40
C ASP A 64 -3.81 17.01 -16.47
N VAL A 65 -3.22 16.50 -15.37
CA VAL A 65 -2.39 17.32 -14.46
C VAL A 65 -1.16 17.87 -15.18
N ASN A 66 -0.48 17.05 -15.98
CA ASN A 66 0.70 17.51 -16.72
C ASN A 66 0.36 18.59 -17.72
N ASN A 67 -0.75 18.48 -18.45
CA ASN A 67 -1.23 19.51 -19.36
C ASN A 67 -1.47 20.84 -18.63
N ARG A 68 -2.07 20.80 -17.43
CA ARG A 68 -2.29 21.99 -16.61
C ARG A 68 -0.96 22.60 -16.12
N VAL A 69 -0.03 21.76 -15.69
CA VAL A 69 1.32 22.20 -15.30
C VAL A 69 2.05 22.88 -16.43
N GLN A 70 1.95 22.37 -17.67
CA GLN A 70 2.56 23.01 -18.85
C GLN A 70 1.99 24.41 -19.11
N LEU A 71 0.70 24.64 -18.86
CA LEU A 71 0.10 25.98 -18.99
C LEU A 71 0.64 26.95 -17.92
N ALA A 72 0.89 26.46 -16.71
CA ALA A 72 1.48 27.26 -15.63
C ALA A 72 2.95 27.61 -15.87
N LEU A 73 3.70 26.73 -16.57
CA LEU A 73 5.16 26.78 -16.65
C LEU A 73 5.68 28.14 -17.16
N ALA A 74 5.00 28.75 -18.14
CA ALA A 74 5.40 30.06 -18.70
C ALA A 74 5.27 31.23 -17.70
N GLN A 75 4.47 31.05 -16.64
CA GLN A 75 4.22 32.07 -15.63
C GLN A 75 5.10 31.93 -14.38
N LEU A 76 5.79 30.77 -14.27
CA LEU A 76 6.67 30.49 -13.14
C LEU A 76 7.99 31.28 -13.20
N PRO A 77 8.69 31.49 -12.08
CA PRO A 77 10.02 32.10 -12.08
C PRO A 77 11.00 31.33 -12.97
N GLN A 78 11.94 32.04 -13.61
CA GLN A 78 12.90 31.46 -14.58
C GLN A 78 13.70 30.29 -14.00
N GLU A 79 14.08 30.38 -12.71
CA GLU A 79 14.82 29.32 -12.01
C GLU A 79 14.00 28.04 -11.93
N VAL A 80 12.69 28.16 -11.65
CA VAL A 80 11.76 27.02 -11.60
C VAL A 80 11.55 26.45 -13.00
N GLN A 81 11.41 27.30 -14.01
CA GLN A 81 11.29 26.86 -15.42
C GLN A 81 12.53 26.06 -15.85
N ARG A 82 13.73 26.49 -15.46
CA ARG A 82 15.00 25.81 -15.79
C ARG A 82 15.17 24.48 -15.10
N MET A 83 14.76 24.39 -13.82
CA MET A 83 14.78 23.15 -13.06
C MET A 83 13.69 22.17 -13.53
N GLY A 84 12.59 22.72 -14.05
CA GLY A 84 11.42 21.98 -14.47
C GLY A 84 10.48 21.65 -13.33
N VAL A 85 9.24 21.30 -13.69
CA VAL A 85 8.20 20.80 -12.77
C VAL A 85 7.92 19.35 -13.13
N SER A 86 8.04 18.46 -12.19
CA SER A 86 7.79 17.03 -12.40
C SER A 86 6.42 16.62 -11.90
N VAL A 87 5.73 15.76 -12.66
CA VAL A 87 4.46 15.14 -12.28
C VAL A 87 4.69 13.64 -12.12
N LEU A 88 4.44 13.11 -10.93
CA LEU A 88 4.70 11.71 -10.58
C LEU A 88 3.40 10.98 -10.24
N LYS A 89 3.26 9.80 -10.84
CA LYS A 89 2.18 8.87 -10.55
C LYS A 89 2.62 7.94 -9.43
N LYS A 90 2.38 8.31 -8.18
CA LYS A 90 2.70 7.46 -7.04
C LYS A 90 1.62 7.52 -5.96
N SER A 91 1.54 6.49 -5.14
CA SER A 91 0.78 6.52 -3.89
C SER A 91 1.43 7.49 -2.90
N SER A 92 0.62 8.11 -2.05
CA SER A 92 1.13 8.88 -0.91
C SER A 92 1.75 7.97 0.17
N SER A 93 1.39 6.69 0.17
CA SER A 93 1.89 5.72 1.14
C SER A 93 3.24 5.15 0.72
N MET A 94 4.20 5.25 1.61
CA MET A 94 5.51 4.63 1.45
C MET A 94 5.39 3.13 1.73
N LEU A 95 5.92 2.29 0.83
CA LEU A 95 5.90 0.84 0.96
C LEU A 95 7.01 0.34 1.88
N GLN A 96 8.23 0.75 1.57
CA GLN A 96 9.46 0.33 2.27
C GLN A 96 10.44 1.49 2.34
N ILE A 97 11.33 1.46 3.35
CA ILE A 97 12.52 2.32 3.40
C ILE A 97 13.75 1.42 3.45
N ILE A 98 14.60 1.59 2.47
CA ILE A 98 15.89 0.91 2.38
C ILE A 98 16.95 1.87 2.90
N PHE A 99 17.74 1.46 3.87
CA PHE A 99 18.88 2.22 4.36
C PHE A 99 20.16 1.63 3.80
N LEU A 100 20.94 2.46 3.14
CA LEU A 100 22.30 2.13 2.73
C LEU A 100 23.27 2.69 3.76
N THR A 101 24.18 1.87 4.25
CA THR A 101 25.13 2.21 5.32
C THR A 101 26.55 1.75 4.99
N SER A 102 27.54 2.35 5.65
CA SER A 102 28.91 1.82 5.71
C SER A 102 29.25 1.45 7.14
N PRO A 103 29.07 0.19 7.56
CA PRO A 103 29.30 -0.24 8.94
C PRO A 103 30.72 0.00 9.43
N ASP A 104 31.72 -0.08 8.56
CA ASP A 104 33.12 0.18 8.82
C ASP A 104 33.51 1.67 8.66
N GLN A 105 32.52 2.54 8.39
CA GLN A 105 32.68 3.97 8.17
C GLN A 105 33.68 4.33 7.07
N ARG A 106 33.95 3.43 6.14
CA ARG A 106 34.87 3.63 5.02
C ARG A 106 34.36 4.68 4.04
N TYR A 107 33.04 4.75 3.84
CA TYR A 107 32.36 5.63 2.91
C TYR A 107 31.51 6.66 3.65
N ASN A 108 31.62 7.92 3.23
CA ASN A 108 30.79 8.99 3.75
C ASN A 108 29.38 8.98 3.11
N THR A 109 28.46 9.77 3.66
CA THR A 109 27.07 9.86 3.21
C THR A 109 26.95 10.33 1.76
N ILE A 110 27.85 11.22 1.31
CA ILE A 110 27.84 11.75 -0.07
C ILE A 110 28.13 10.62 -1.06
N TYR A 111 29.17 9.82 -0.78
CA TYR A 111 29.52 8.67 -1.60
C TYR A 111 28.36 7.66 -1.65
N LEU A 112 27.79 7.30 -0.49
CA LEU A 112 26.68 6.36 -0.41
C LEU A 112 25.45 6.88 -1.15
N SER A 113 25.16 8.18 -1.04
CA SER A 113 24.03 8.81 -1.74
C SER A 113 24.21 8.76 -3.26
N ASN A 114 25.41 9.12 -3.72
CA ASN A 114 25.72 9.07 -5.16
C ASN A 114 25.72 7.63 -5.68
N TYR A 115 26.30 6.69 -4.93
CA TYR A 115 26.25 5.26 -5.28
C TYR A 115 24.79 4.75 -5.36
N ALA A 116 23.97 5.12 -4.38
CA ALA A 116 22.54 4.76 -4.37
C ALA A 116 21.82 5.30 -5.62
N LEU A 117 22.09 6.55 -6.00
CA LEU A 117 21.46 7.18 -7.15
C LEU A 117 21.84 6.48 -8.47
N LEU A 118 23.12 6.24 -8.67
CA LEU A 118 23.64 5.69 -9.92
C LEU A 118 23.36 4.20 -10.12
N ASN A 119 23.33 3.41 -9.03
CA ASN A 119 23.30 1.95 -9.12
C ASN A 119 22.04 1.29 -8.54
N ILE A 120 21.27 1.98 -7.70
CA ILE A 120 20.15 1.37 -6.96
C ILE A 120 18.82 2.01 -7.34
N VAL A 121 18.71 3.32 -7.23
CA VAL A 121 17.43 4.03 -7.35
C VAL A 121 16.78 3.81 -8.71
N ASP A 122 17.54 3.92 -9.79
CA ASP A 122 17.00 3.74 -11.14
C ASP A 122 16.62 2.30 -11.44
N GLU A 123 17.33 1.34 -10.89
CA GLU A 123 16.97 -0.08 -11.00
C GLU A 123 15.66 -0.38 -10.24
N LEU A 124 15.48 0.19 -9.04
CA LEU A 124 14.27 0.02 -8.26
C LEU A 124 13.05 0.69 -8.91
N LYS A 125 13.22 1.85 -9.54
CA LYS A 125 12.15 2.54 -10.28
C LYS A 125 11.59 1.74 -11.46
N ARG A 126 12.38 0.87 -12.05
CA ARG A 126 11.97 0.04 -13.19
C ARG A 126 11.17 -1.20 -12.78
N LEU A 127 11.10 -1.50 -11.50
CA LEU A 127 10.40 -2.70 -11.01
C LEU A 127 8.88 -2.56 -11.14
N PRO A 128 8.19 -3.64 -11.51
CA PRO A 128 6.74 -3.64 -11.60
C PRO A 128 6.11 -3.35 -10.23
N GLY A 129 5.14 -2.44 -10.20
CA GLY A 129 4.44 -2.04 -8.99
C GLY A 129 5.12 -0.90 -8.20
N VAL A 130 6.36 -0.54 -8.51
CA VAL A 130 7.02 0.64 -7.95
C VAL A 130 6.55 1.90 -8.70
N GLY A 131 6.03 2.86 -7.98
CA GLY A 131 5.62 4.17 -8.52
C GLY A 131 6.73 5.20 -8.46
N ASP A 132 7.57 5.14 -7.42
CA ASP A 132 8.77 5.96 -7.29
C ASP A 132 9.74 5.32 -6.28
N ALA A 133 11.03 5.57 -6.47
CA ALA A 133 12.09 5.29 -5.52
C ALA A 133 12.86 6.60 -5.27
N LYS A 134 12.74 7.15 -4.07
CA LYS A 134 13.30 8.46 -3.74
C LYS A 134 14.43 8.34 -2.74
N ASN A 135 15.61 8.82 -3.13
CA ASN A 135 16.71 9.04 -2.20
C ASN A 135 16.42 10.32 -1.39
N PHE A 136 16.18 10.17 -0.08
CA PHE A 136 15.92 11.32 0.80
C PHE A 136 17.18 12.09 1.17
N ALA A 137 18.32 11.43 1.19
CA ALA A 137 19.58 12.09 1.50
C ALA A 137 20.07 12.95 0.34
N ALA A 138 19.60 12.73 -0.89
CA ALA A 138 19.85 13.46 -2.16
C ALA A 138 21.15 14.32 -2.15
N GLN A 139 22.24 13.73 -1.70
CA GLN A 139 23.54 14.40 -1.60
C GLN A 139 24.36 14.09 -2.86
N ASP A 140 23.87 14.59 -4.01
CA ASP A 140 24.65 14.50 -5.24
C ASP A 140 25.93 15.31 -5.12
N TYR A 141 26.98 14.82 -5.75
CA TYR A 141 28.20 15.62 -5.86
C TYR A 141 27.92 16.92 -6.58
N SER A 142 28.29 18.00 -5.96
CA SER A 142 28.14 19.36 -6.49
C SER A 142 29.43 20.18 -6.21
N MET A 143 29.77 21.06 -7.15
CA MET A 143 30.83 22.01 -6.93
C MET A 143 30.31 23.15 -6.07
N ARG A 144 30.81 23.28 -4.87
CA ARG A 144 30.44 24.35 -3.93
C ARG A 144 31.40 25.52 -4.05
N VAL A 145 30.83 26.70 -4.22
CA VAL A 145 31.55 27.95 -4.32
C VAL A 145 31.20 28.80 -3.11
N TRP A 146 32.08 28.85 -2.13
CA TRP A 146 31.95 29.64 -0.91
C TRP A 146 32.47 31.03 -1.15
N LEU A 147 31.57 31.99 -1.31
CA LEU A 147 31.89 33.37 -1.60
C LEU A 147 32.53 34.05 -0.36
N LYS A 148 33.52 34.96 -0.61
CA LYS A 148 34.17 35.80 0.40
C LYS A 148 33.59 37.23 0.31
N PRO A 149 32.53 37.61 1.05
CA PRO A 149 31.84 38.88 0.82
C PRO A 149 32.71 40.11 0.99
N ASP A 150 33.66 40.07 1.96
CA ASP A 150 34.58 41.18 2.20
C ASP A 150 35.49 41.46 1.01
N VAL A 151 36.04 40.39 0.42
CA VAL A 151 36.91 40.50 -0.77
C VAL A 151 36.12 40.93 -1.99
N MET A 152 34.90 40.38 -2.16
CA MET A 152 33.99 40.76 -3.24
C MET A 152 33.63 42.24 -3.17
N SER A 153 33.31 42.75 -1.97
CA SER A 153 33.03 44.17 -1.77
C SER A 153 34.20 45.07 -2.15
N GLN A 154 35.39 44.70 -1.72
CA GLN A 154 36.61 45.47 -2.05
C GLN A 154 36.93 45.50 -3.56
N LEU A 155 36.63 44.40 -4.27
CA LEU A 155 36.89 44.28 -5.71
C LEU A 155 35.66 44.69 -6.57
N GLY A 156 34.56 45.06 -5.93
CA GLY A 156 33.33 45.47 -6.63
C GLY A 156 32.71 44.35 -7.48
N VAL A 157 32.76 43.14 -6.98
CA VAL A 157 32.17 41.92 -7.62
C VAL A 157 30.91 41.55 -6.90
N THR A 158 29.85 41.28 -7.66
CA THR A 158 28.56 40.82 -7.13
C THR A 158 28.38 39.32 -7.31
N PRO A 159 27.52 38.68 -6.53
CA PRO A 159 27.17 37.26 -6.76
C PRO A 159 26.64 36.99 -8.18
N GLU A 160 25.93 37.95 -8.79
CA GLU A 160 25.39 37.81 -10.15
C GLU A 160 26.50 37.81 -11.20
N ASP A 161 27.59 38.60 -10.97
CA ASP A 161 28.76 38.57 -11.87
C ASP A 161 29.38 37.17 -11.86
N ILE A 162 29.49 36.56 -10.68
CA ILE A 162 30.01 35.19 -10.52
C ILE A 162 29.10 34.17 -11.19
N ALA A 163 27.80 34.26 -10.96
CA ALA A 163 26.81 33.36 -11.56
C ALA A 163 26.83 33.45 -13.11
N THR A 164 26.99 34.65 -13.65
CA THR A 164 27.10 34.89 -15.09
C THR A 164 28.39 34.32 -15.64
N ALA A 165 29.54 34.60 -15.03
CA ALA A 165 30.83 34.08 -15.46
C ALA A 165 30.87 32.54 -15.43
N LEU A 166 30.26 31.91 -14.39
CA LEU A 166 30.15 30.46 -14.31
C LEU A 166 29.24 29.90 -15.42
N ARG A 167 28.11 30.55 -15.69
CA ARG A 167 27.18 30.15 -16.76
C ARG A 167 27.82 30.19 -18.12
N ASP A 168 28.58 31.23 -18.39
CA ASP A 168 29.23 31.45 -19.69
C ASP A 168 30.42 30.51 -19.91
N GLN A 169 31.24 30.27 -18.89
CA GLN A 169 32.44 29.47 -19.02
C GLN A 169 32.28 27.98 -18.69
N ASN A 170 31.23 27.60 -17.97
CA ASN A 170 30.90 26.20 -17.67
C ASN A 170 29.77 25.69 -18.58
N ALA A 171 29.87 25.95 -19.86
CA ALA A 171 28.89 25.55 -20.86
C ALA A 171 29.51 24.61 -21.88
N GLN A 172 28.71 23.69 -22.40
CA GLN A 172 29.13 22.80 -23.49
C GLN A 172 28.59 23.33 -24.80
N PHE A 173 29.48 23.73 -25.66
CA PHE A 173 29.15 24.23 -26.98
C PHE A 173 29.45 23.22 -28.07
N ALA A 174 28.59 23.12 -29.06
CA ALA A 174 28.89 22.42 -30.29
C ALA A 174 29.73 23.34 -31.18
N ALA A 175 31.04 23.14 -31.13
CA ALA A 175 31.99 24.02 -31.87
C ALA A 175 32.00 23.82 -33.40
N GLY A 176 31.23 22.84 -33.90
CA GLY A 176 31.10 22.58 -35.34
C GLY A 176 32.20 21.71 -35.94
N ARG A 177 32.38 21.85 -37.24
CA ARG A 177 33.36 21.08 -38.01
C ARG A 177 34.11 22.04 -38.96
N MET A 178 35.41 21.84 -39.04
CA MET A 178 36.24 22.52 -40.05
C MET A 178 36.38 21.60 -41.26
N GLY A 179 36.23 22.14 -42.44
CA GLY A 179 36.30 21.37 -43.68
C GLY A 179 35.02 20.58 -44.02
N ALA A 180 33.85 21.02 -43.48
CA ALA A 180 32.54 20.46 -43.91
C ALA A 180 32.05 21.13 -45.18
N GLU A 181 31.26 20.41 -45.97
CA GLU A 181 30.65 20.97 -47.20
C GLU A 181 29.73 22.16 -46.89
N PRO A 182 29.72 23.23 -47.78
CA PRO A 182 30.48 23.34 -49.01
C PRO A 182 31.95 23.74 -48.80
N MET A 183 32.87 22.98 -49.40
CA MET A 183 34.33 23.12 -49.22
C MET A 183 34.97 23.79 -50.39
N SER A 184 36.09 24.53 -50.15
CA SER A 184 37.02 24.96 -51.22
C SER A 184 37.69 23.72 -51.82
N PRO A 185 37.95 23.73 -53.17
CA PRO A 185 38.67 22.63 -53.81
C PRO A 185 40.05 22.37 -53.20
N GLY A 186 40.31 21.09 -52.84
CA GLY A 186 41.60 20.66 -52.29
C GLY A 186 41.59 20.30 -50.79
N VAL A 187 40.50 20.49 -50.05
CA VAL A 187 40.37 20.05 -48.62
C VAL A 187 39.69 18.69 -48.58
N GLY A 188 40.46 17.64 -48.34
CA GLY A 188 39.91 16.26 -48.32
C GLY A 188 39.58 15.70 -46.97
N VAL A 189 39.68 16.48 -45.90
CA VAL A 189 39.47 15.98 -44.51
C VAL A 189 38.61 16.96 -43.71
N THR A 190 37.59 16.40 -43.07
CA THR A 190 36.75 17.14 -42.11
C THR A 190 37.24 16.91 -40.69
N TRP A 191 37.53 17.97 -39.94
CA TRP A 191 37.94 17.93 -38.56
C TRP A 191 36.78 18.35 -37.67
N GLN A 192 36.45 17.54 -36.66
CA GLN A 192 35.52 17.94 -35.64
C GLN A 192 36.22 18.80 -34.61
N ILE A 193 35.70 19.99 -34.33
CA ILE A 193 36.22 20.88 -33.32
C ILE A 193 35.63 20.46 -31.99
N THR A 194 36.47 20.12 -31.02
CA THR A 194 36.05 19.84 -29.63
C THR A 194 36.46 20.99 -28.74
N THR A 195 35.58 21.39 -27.84
CA THR A 195 35.85 22.35 -26.78
C THR A 195 36.04 21.60 -25.45
N GLN A 196 36.63 22.26 -24.46
CA GLN A 196 36.88 21.67 -23.14
C GLN A 196 35.58 21.13 -22.48
N GLY A 197 34.41 21.67 -22.80
CA GLY A 197 33.16 21.30 -22.23
C GLY A 197 32.97 21.82 -20.82
N ARG A 198 32.17 21.10 -20.01
CA ARG A 198 31.91 21.47 -18.62
C ARG A 198 33.15 21.26 -17.75
N LEU A 199 33.31 22.17 -16.79
CA LEU A 199 34.39 22.09 -15.78
C LEU A 199 34.05 20.94 -14.81
N THR A 200 35.10 20.19 -14.40
CA THR A 200 34.91 18.98 -13.58
C THR A 200 35.70 18.99 -12.27
N THR A 201 36.72 19.84 -12.15
CA THR A 201 37.55 19.88 -10.95
C THR A 201 37.54 21.26 -10.26
N PRO A 202 37.74 21.31 -8.92
CA PRO A 202 37.77 22.58 -8.19
C PRO A 202 38.77 23.59 -8.78
N GLU A 203 39.91 23.11 -9.30
CA GLU A 203 40.95 23.95 -9.91
C GLU A 203 40.43 24.61 -11.17
N GLN A 204 39.76 23.87 -12.06
CA GLN A 204 39.15 24.41 -13.27
C GLN A 204 38.09 25.48 -12.95
N PHE A 205 37.28 25.24 -11.94
CA PHE A 205 36.31 26.24 -11.47
C PHE A 205 37.00 27.45 -10.87
N GLY A 206 38.12 27.26 -10.14
CA GLY A 206 38.92 28.34 -9.59
C GLY A 206 39.53 29.26 -10.65
N ASP A 207 39.80 28.72 -11.83
CA ASP A 207 40.39 29.47 -12.94
C ASP A 207 39.36 30.21 -13.80
N VAL A 208 38.07 30.14 -13.51
CA VAL A 208 37.02 30.92 -14.18
C VAL A 208 37.33 32.41 -14.05
N ILE A 209 37.32 33.12 -15.17
CA ILE A 209 37.67 34.56 -15.26
C ILE A 209 36.38 35.35 -14.93
N LEU A 210 36.44 36.17 -13.90
CA LEU A 210 35.35 37.08 -13.50
C LEU A 210 35.46 38.44 -14.21
N ARG A 211 36.72 38.98 -14.28
CA ARG A 211 36.96 40.28 -14.89
C ARG A 211 38.41 40.35 -15.35
N THR A 212 38.65 41.04 -16.49
CA THR A 212 39.98 41.45 -16.95
C THR A 212 40.06 42.96 -16.74
N GLN A 213 41.14 43.40 -16.07
CA GLN A 213 41.39 44.83 -15.82
C GLN A 213 42.12 45.45 -16.99
N PRO A 214 42.09 46.79 -17.14
CA PRO A 214 42.80 47.49 -18.22
C PRO A 214 44.33 47.34 -18.21
N ASP A 215 44.88 47.01 -17.03
CA ASP A 215 46.33 46.76 -16.85
C ASP A 215 46.74 45.33 -17.25
N GLY A 216 45.80 44.52 -17.74
CA GLY A 216 45.99 43.12 -18.10
C GLY A 216 45.93 42.13 -16.94
N SER A 217 45.68 42.55 -15.72
CA SER A 217 45.44 41.66 -14.59
C SER A 217 44.08 40.97 -14.71
N ILE A 218 44.04 39.69 -14.33
CA ILE A 218 42.84 38.85 -14.47
C ILE A 218 42.37 38.49 -13.07
N LEU A 219 41.14 38.84 -12.75
CA LEU A 219 40.46 38.42 -11.54
C LEU A 219 39.78 37.06 -11.80
N ARG A 220 40.11 36.06 -11.01
CA ARG A 220 39.57 34.70 -11.11
C ARG A 220 38.66 34.36 -9.93
N LEU A 221 37.84 33.34 -10.08
CA LEU A 221 36.90 32.88 -9.06
C LEU A 221 37.62 32.47 -7.76
N LYS A 222 38.76 31.82 -7.81
CA LYS A 222 39.59 31.46 -6.65
C LYS A 222 40.01 32.64 -5.79
N ASP A 223 40.07 33.84 -6.34
CA ASP A 223 40.50 35.06 -5.62
C ASP A 223 39.38 35.53 -4.68
N VAL A 224 38.12 35.34 -5.06
CA VAL A 224 36.92 35.81 -4.33
C VAL A 224 36.11 34.67 -3.68
N ALA A 225 36.48 33.41 -3.88
CA ALA A 225 35.75 32.26 -3.37
C ALA A 225 36.69 31.10 -3.00
N THR A 226 36.20 30.21 -2.16
CA THR A 226 36.78 28.89 -1.91
C THR A 226 35.93 27.87 -2.65
N ILE A 227 36.55 26.97 -3.42
CA ILE A 227 35.87 25.99 -4.26
C ILE A 227 36.21 24.60 -3.74
N GLU A 228 35.18 23.77 -3.54
CA GLU A 228 35.33 22.38 -3.09
C GLU A 228 34.27 21.50 -3.72
N LEU A 229 34.55 20.21 -3.85
CA LEU A 229 33.57 19.18 -4.20
C LEU A 229 32.89 18.74 -2.93
N GLY A 230 31.57 18.96 -2.88
CA GLY A 230 30.75 18.63 -1.72
C GLY A 230 29.37 18.07 -2.11
N ALA A 231 28.42 18.07 -1.19
CA ALA A 231 27.04 17.72 -1.50
C ALA A 231 26.25 18.90 -2.06
N GLN A 232 25.30 18.61 -2.92
CA GLN A 232 24.35 19.60 -3.44
C GLN A 232 23.52 20.23 -2.31
N SER A 233 23.05 19.41 -1.34
CA SER A 233 22.37 19.86 -0.14
C SER A 233 22.86 19.08 1.09
N TYR A 234 22.82 19.74 2.25
CA TYR A 234 23.06 19.15 3.57
C TYR A 234 21.83 19.20 4.48
N ASP A 235 20.66 19.49 3.91
CA ASP A 235 19.43 19.73 4.68
C ASP A 235 18.85 18.45 5.31
N PHE A 236 19.22 17.29 4.79
CA PHE A 236 18.74 16.01 5.28
C PHE A 236 19.90 15.11 5.74
N VAL A 237 19.81 14.64 6.97
CA VAL A 237 20.74 13.67 7.56
C VAL A 237 19.98 12.41 7.92
N GLY A 238 20.31 11.28 7.27
CA GLY A 238 19.77 9.96 7.61
C GLY A 238 20.67 9.24 8.60
N LYS A 239 20.09 8.60 9.62
CA LYS A 239 20.80 7.71 10.55
C LYS A 239 20.04 6.41 10.75
N TYR A 240 20.78 5.31 10.81
CA TYR A 240 20.27 3.99 11.14
C TYR A 240 21.14 3.34 12.20
N ASN A 241 20.57 3.02 13.36
CA ASN A 241 21.27 2.46 14.52
C ASN A 241 22.54 3.28 14.92
N GLY A 242 22.46 4.61 14.83
CA GLY A 242 23.58 5.50 15.16
C GLY A 242 24.62 5.70 14.05
N LEU A 243 24.60 4.89 13.00
CA LEU A 243 25.45 5.05 11.82
C LEU A 243 24.81 6.03 10.84
N ASP A 244 25.63 6.76 10.12
CA ASP A 244 25.19 7.58 9.00
C ASP A 244 24.65 6.68 7.88
N ALA A 245 23.49 7.03 7.36
CA ALA A 245 22.75 6.19 6.43
C ALA A 245 22.06 7.02 5.34
N VAL A 246 21.91 6.40 4.18
CA VAL A 246 21.16 6.96 3.05
C VAL A 246 19.82 6.24 2.96
N PRO A 247 18.70 6.89 3.33
CA PRO A 247 17.37 6.33 3.22
C PRO A 247 16.81 6.48 1.80
N ILE A 248 16.36 5.36 1.25
CA ILE A 248 15.68 5.28 -0.05
C ILE A 248 14.25 4.83 0.21
N GLY A 249 13.28 5.72 -0.01
CA GLY A 249 11.86 5.43 0.13
C GLY A 249 11.29 4.84 -1.15
N ILE A 250 10.62 3.71 -1.01
CA ILE A 250 9.91 3.05 -2.11
C ILE A 250 8.42 3.35 -2.00
N TYR A 251 7.83 3.84 -3.08
CA TYR A 251 6.41 4.16 -3.19
C TYR A 251 5.71 3.23 -4.18
N LEU A 252 4.49 2.85 -3.87
CA LEU A 252 3.67 2.03 -4.76
C LEU A 252 3.15 2.83 -5.95
N SER A 253 3.06 2.18 -7.09
CA SER A 253 2.17 2.62 -8.17
C SER A 253 0.71 2.48 -7.72
N PRO A 254 -0.18 3.42 -8.10
CA PRO A 254 -1.61 3.28 -7.82
C PRO A 254 -2.16 1.94 -8.33
N GLY A 255 -2.85 1.21 -7.46
CA GLY A 255 -3.43 -0.09 -7.79
C GLY A 255 -2.47 -1.29 -7.77
N ALA A 256 -1.18 -1.09 -7.51
CA ALA A 256 -0.22 -2.19 -7.41
C ALA A 256 -0.42 -3.02 -6.13
N ASN A 257 -0.06 -4.30 -6.19
CA ASN A 257 -0.10 -5.20 -5.05
C ASN A 257 1.13 -4.97 -4.15
N ALA A 258 0.90 -4.49 -2.93
CA ALA A 258 1.97 -4.14 -1.99
C ALA A 258 2.86 -5.33 -1.62
N LEU A 259 2.29 -6.52 -1.36
CA LEU A 259 3.04 -7.73 -0.99
C LEU A 259 3.96 -8.18 -2.14
N ALA A 260 3.39 -8.28 -3.34
CA ALA A 260 4.16 -8.69 -4.51
C ALA A 260 5.28 -7.68 -4.83
N THR A 261 4.98 -6.37 -4.79
CA THR A 261 5.98 -5.32 -5.04
C THR A 261 7.10 -5.35 -4.00
N ALA A 262 6.76 -5.53 -2.71
CA ALA A 262 7.76 -5.60 -1.66
C ALA A 262 8.73 -6.79 -1.83
N GLU A 263 8.22 -7.95 -2.23
CA GLU A 263 9.04 -9.14 -2.49
C GLU A 263 9.96 -8.93 -3.72
N VAL A 264 9.45 -8.31 -4.79
CA VAL A 264 10.26 -7.98 -5.97
C VAL A 264 11.38 -6.97 -5.61
N VAL A 265 11.09 -5.96 -4.79
CA VAL A 265 12.09 -5.00 -4.31
C VAL A 265 13.15 -5.70 -3.47
N LYS A 266 12.76 -6.58 -2.53
CA LYS A 266 13.71 -7.36 -1.71
C LYS A 266 14.63 -8.24 -2.56
N ALA A 267 14.05 -8.97 -3.50
CA ALA A 267 14.81 -9.83 -4.40
C ALA A 267 15.81 -9.02 -5.24
N LYS A 268 15.40 -7.84 -5.76
CA LYS A 268 16.30 -6.96 -6.51
C LYS A 268 17.42 -6.38 -5.63
N MET A 269 17.11 -6.01 -4.39
CA MET A 269 18.11 -5.53 -3.44
C MET A 269 19.11 -6.63 -3.06
N GLU A 270 18.67 -7.86 -2.93
CA GLU A 270 19.56 -9.01 -2.71
C GLU A 270 20.49 -9.24 -3.93
N GLU A 271 19.98 -9.10 -5.16
CA GLU A 271 20.78 -9.15 -6.37
C GLU A 271 21.83 -8.04 -6.42
N LEU A 272 21.39 -6.78 -6.24
CA LEU A 272 22.26 -5.61 -6.26
C LEU A 272 23.32 -5.64 -5.16
N SER A 273 22.99 -6.19 -3.99
CA SER A 273 23.93 -6.27 -2.87
C SER A 273 25.16 -7.10 -3.15
N LYS A 274 25.11 -8.03 -4.10
CA LYS A 274 26.27 -8.84 -4.53
C LYS A 274 27.33 -8.01 -5.27
N GLU A 275 26.92 -6.87 -5.82
CA GLU A 275 27.78 -5.95 -6.55
C GLU A 275 28.22 -4.75 -5.71
N PHE A 276 27.84 -4.73 -4.42
CA PHE A 276 28.21 -3.61 -3.53
C PHE A 276 29.72 -3.56 -3.28
N PRO A 277 30.29 -2.36 -3.25
CA PRO A 277 31.66 -2.17 -2.78
C PRO A 277 31.82 -2.75 -1.36
N VAL A 278 33.02 -3.30 -1.10
CA VAL A 278 33.35 -3.82 0.23
C VAL A 278 33.21 -2.70 1.28
N GLY A 279 32.39 -2.94 2.30
CA GLY A 279 32.06 -1.95 3.35
C GLY A 279 30.75 -1.20 3.12
N VAL A 280 29.98 -1.54 2.09
CA VAL A 280 28.60 -1.06 1.89
C VAL A 280 27.62 -2.15 2.27
N ALA A 281 26.62 -1.82 3.08
CA ALA A 281 25.55 -2.72 3.49
C ALA A 281 24.19 -2.04 3.34
N TYR A 282 23.13 -2.85 3.23
CA TYR A 282 21.74 -2.34 3.22
C TYR A 282 20.90 -3.02 4.30
N SER A 283 19.82 -2.35 4.66
CA SER A 283 18.80 -2.86 5.58
C SER A 283 17.44 -2.29 5.22
N ILE A 284 16.38 -3.05 5.47
CA ILE A 284 14.98 -2.64 5.22
C ILE A 284 14.20 -2.71 6.55
N PRO A 285 14.43 -1.77 7.48
CA PRO A 285 13.77 -1.81 8.78
C PRO A 285 12.31 -1.35 8.74
N TYR A 286 11.92 -0.58 7.75
CA TYR A 286 10.54 -0.16 7.54
C TYR A 286 9.95 -0.88 6.34
N ASP A 287 8.98 -1.75 6.60
CA ASP A 287 8.26 -2.50 5.60
C ASP A 287 6.80 -2.65 6.04
N THR A 288 5.92 -1.93 5.36
CA THR A 288 4.48 -1.95 5.66
C THR A 288 3.85 -3.31 5.42
N THR A 289 4.46 -4.14 4.56
CA THR A 289 3.92 -5.47 4.24
C THR A 289 4.15 -6.50 5.33
N THR A 290 5.09 -6.27 6.23
CA THR A 290 5.37 -7.16 7.36
C THR A 290 4.13 -7.34 8.25
N PHE A 291 3.44 -6.24 8.57
CA PHE A 291 2.20 -6.29 9.34
C PHE A 291 1.10 -7.07 8.61
N VAL A 292 0.95 -6.84 7.31
CA VAL A 292 -0.04 -7.55 6.48
C VAL A 292 0.26 -9.04 6.44
N LYS A 293 1.54 -9.43 6.29
CA LYS A 293 1.98 -10.82 6.26
C LYS A 293 1.69 -11.55 7.58
N ILE A 294 2.05 -10.93 8.71
CA ILE A 294 1.75 -11.45 10.05
C ILE A 294 0.23 -11.59 10.24
N SER A 295 -0.56 -10.59 9.82
CA SER A 295 -2.02 -10.65 9.90
C SER A 295 -2.60 -11.82 9.09
N ILE A 296 -2.08 -12.08 7.91
CA ILE A 296 -2.48 -13.23 7.08
C ILE A 296 -2.13 -14.56 7.79
N GLU A 297 -0.94 -14.68 8.33
CA GLU A 297 -0.49 -15.86 9.06
C GLU A 297 -1.38 -16.12 10.29
N GLU A 298 -1.68 -15.10 11.08
CA GLU A 298 -2.58 -15.20 12.23
C GLU A 298 -4.01 -15.60 11.82
N VAL A 299 -4.51 -15.10 10.70
CA VAL A 299 -5.83 -15.51 10.20
C VAL A 299 -5.84 -16.98 9.76
N VAL A 300 -4.80 -17.44 9.06
CA VAL A 300 -4.67 -18.86 8.67
C VAL A 300 -4.59 -19.75 9.91
N LYS A 301 -3.85 -19.34 10.93
CA LYS A 301 -3.78 -20.03 12.21
C LYS A 301 -5.14 -20.06 12.92
N THR A 302 -5.81 -18.92 13.04
CA THR A 302 -7.16 -18.80 13.62
C THR A 302 -8.18 -19.66 12.88
N LEU A 303 -8.07 -19.73 11.55
CA LEU A 303 -8.88 -20.59 10.70
C LEU A 303 -8.71 -22.07 11.10
N PHE A 304 -7.48 -22.52 11.28
CA PHE A 304 -7.19 -23.89 11.66
C PHE A 304 -7.68 -24.19 13.10
N GLU A 305 -7.44 -23.27 14.04
CA GLU A 305 -7.92 -23.37 15.41
C GLU A 305 -9.45 -23.44 15.46
N ALA A 306 -10.14 -22.59 14.67
CA ALA A 306 -11.59 -22.62 14.56
C ALA A 306 -12.10 -23.96 14.01
N MET A 307 -11.47 -24.50 12.97
CA MET A 307 -11.84 -25.81 12.43
C MET A 307 -11.68 -26.94 13.45
N VAL A 308 -10.59 -26.94 14.22
CA VAL A 308 -10.38 -27.93 15.29
C VAL A 308 -11.43 -27.80 16.39
N LEU A 309 -11.74 -26.58 16.79
CA LEU A 309 -12.72 -26.30 17.82
C LEU A 309 -14.14 -26.71 17.38
N VAL A 310 -14.50 -26.38 16.14
CA VAL A 310 -15.76 -26.81 15.50
C VAL A 310 -15.82 -28.33 15.46
N PHE A 311 -14.75 -29.01 15.02
CA PHE A 311 -14.68 -30.47 15.01
C PHE A 311 -14.96 -31.05 16.40
N LEU A 312 -14.31 -30.52 17.44
CA LEU A 312 -14.47 -30.99 18.81
C LEU A 312 -15.91 -30.79 19.33
N VAL A 313 -16.48 -29.60 19.10
CA VAL A 313 -17.84 -29.28 19.53
C VAL A 313 -18.85 -30.16 18.79
N VAL A 314 -18.77 -30.24 17.47
CA VAL A 314 -19.69 -31.07 16.67
C VAL A 314 -19.54 -32.55 17.03
N TYR A 315 -18.30 -33.02 17.26
CA TYR A 315 -18.05 -34.39 17.70
C TYR A 315 -18.63 -34.69 19.09
N LEU A 316 -18.59 -33.73 20.01
CA LEU A 316 -19.17 -33.85 21.35
C LEU A 316 -20.68 -34.03 21.31
N PHE A 317 -21.36 -33.30 20.41
CA PHE A 317 -22.84 -33.37 20.29
C PHE A 317 -23.30 -34.54 19.43
N LEU A 318 -22.69 -34.78 18.28
CA LEU A 318 -23.11 -35.83 17.34
C LEU A 318 -22.56 -37.20 17.71
N GLN A 319 -21.50 -37.27 18.49
CA GLN A 319 -20.89 -38.51 18.99
C GLN A 319 -20.52 -39.53 17.87
N ASN A 320 -20.40 -39.02 16.63
CA ASN A 320 -20.14 -39.80 15.44
C ASN A 320 -19.07 -39.09 14.57
N TRP A 321 -17.87 -39.64 14.49
CA TRP A 321 -16.77 -39.04 13.76
C TRP A 321 -17.04 -38.84 12.26
N ARG A 322 -17.89 -39.71 11.64
CA ARG A 322 -18.27 -39.60 10.24
C ARG A 322 -19.23 -38.43 10.01
N ALA A 323 -20.13 -38.21 10.90
CA ALA A 323 -21.04 -37.08 10.89
C ALA A 323 -20.27 -35.77 11.08
N THR A 324 -19.32 -35.76 12.03
CA THR A 324 -18.45 -34.61 12.30
C THR A 324 -17.56 -34.23 11.12
N LEU A 325 -17.14 -35.22 10.32
CA LEU A 325 -16.30 -34.97 9.16
C LEU A 325 -17.02 -34.15 8.06
N ILE A 326 -18.35 -34.21 8.00
CA ILE A 326 -19.14 -33.54 6.96
C ILE A 326 -19.04 -32.01 7.05
N PRO A 327 -19.34 -31.35 8.19
CA PRO A 327 -19.11 -29.90 8.33
C PRO A 327 -17.64 -29.53 8.15
N CYS A 328 -16.71 -30.35 8.64
CA CYS A 328 -15.27 -30.10 8.51
C CYS A 328 -14.77 -30.12 7.06
N LEU A 329 -15.42 -30.86 6.16
CA LEU A 329 -15.14 -30.83 4.72
C LEU A 329 -15.87 -29.69 4.02
N ALA A 330 -17.06 -29.30 4.50
CA ALA A 330 -17.84 -28.20 3.91
C ALA A 330 -17.13 -26.85 4.07
N VAL A 331 -16.45 -26.61 5.21
CA VAL A 331 -15.76 -25.33 5.48
C VAL A 331 -14.64 -25.03 4.48
N PRO A 332 -13.63 -25.90 4.25
CA PRO A 332 -12.60 -25.64 3.25
C PRO A 332 -13.16 -25.40 1.85
N VAL A 333 -14.18 -26.16 1.45
CA VAL A 333 -14.83 -25.99 0.14
C VAL A 333 -15.48 -24.62 0.04
N SER A 334 -16.18 -24.17 1.08
CA SER A 334 -16.81 -22.85 1.10
C SER A 334 -15.79 -21.73 1.09
N ILE A 335 -14.65 -21.87 1.81
CA ILE A 335 -13.58 -20.89 1.84
C ILE A 335 -12.92 -20.76 0.46
N VAL A 336 -12.57 -21.88 -0.17
CA VAL A 336 -11.98 -21.87 -1.53
C VAL A 336 -12.95 -21.25 -2.53
N GLY A 337 -14.23 -21.58 -2.41
CA GLY A 337 -15.30 -20.96 -3.21
C GLY A 337 -15.41 -19.45 -2.97
N THR A 338 -15.25 -19.00 -1.73
CA THR A 338 -15.24 -17.56 -1.39
C THR A 338 -14.05 -16.84 -2.04
N PHE A 339 -12.85 -17.42 -1.99
CA PHE A 339 -11.70 -16.87 -2.70
C PHE A 339 -11.93 -16.77 -4.21
N ALA A 340 -12.53 -17.79 -4.82
CA ALA A 340 -12.89 -17.76 -6.24
C ALA A 340 -13.91 -16.64 -6.54
N GLY A 341 -14.91 -16.46 -5.69
CA GLY A 341 -15.91 -15.39 -5.83
C GLY A 341 -15.27 -14.00 -5.66
N MET A 342 -14.38 -13.82 -4.69
CA MET A 342 -13.64 -12.57 -4.50
C MET A 342 -12.76 -12.26 -5.71
N TYR A 343 -12.06 -13.25 -6.25
CA TYR A 343 -11.25 -13.11 -7.44
C TYR A 343 -12.08 -12.66 -8.66
N ALA A 344 -13.24 -13.29 -8.86
CA ALA A 344 -14.17 -12.93 -9.94
C ALA A 344 -14.71 -11.49 -9.82
N LEU A 345 -14.81 -10.96 -8.59
CA LEU A 345 -15.25 -9.60 -8.31
C LEU A 345 -14.09 -8.58 -8.29
N GLY A 346 -12.85 -9.02 -8.53
CA GLY A 346 -11.67 -8.16 -8.54
C GLY A 346 -11.19 -7.71 -7.16
N PHE A 347 -11.57 -8.39 -6.09
CA PHE A 347 -11.08 -8.10 -4.75
C PHE A 347 -9.74 -8.79 -4.46
N SER A 348 -8.84 -8.04 -3.82
CA SER A 348 -7.57 -8.57 -3.32
C SER A 348 -7.72 -9.12 -1.90
N ILE A 349 -6.84 -10.06 -1.56
CA ILE A 349 -6.68 -10.51 -0.18
C ILE A 349 -6.02 -9.38 0.62
N ASN A 350 -6.70 -8.91 1.65
CA ASN A 350 -6.23 -7.90 2.59
C ASN A 350 -6.81 -8.16 3.98
N THR A 351 -6.39 -7.38 4.97
CA THR A 351 -6.81 -7.56 6.37
C THR A 351 -8.35 -7.54 6.54
N LEU A 352 -9.07 -6.66 5.82
CA LEU A 352 -10.52 -6.54 5.92
C LEU A 352 -11.24 -7.74 5.32
N THR A 353 -10.81 -8.20 4.14
CA THR A 353 -11.38 -9.41 3.52
C THR A 353 -11.09 -10.65 4.35
N MET A 354 -9.92 -10.72 5.00
CA MET A 354 -9.56 -11.81 5.89
C MET A 354 -10.39 -11.82 7.18
N PHE A 355 -10.66 -10.67 7.80
CA PHE A 355 -11.58 -10.58 8.93
C PHE A 355 -13.01 -10.96 8.53
N GLY A 356 -13.48 -10.53 7.36
CA GLY A 356 -14.77 -10.97 6.83
C GLY A 356 -14.83 -12.49 6.67
N LEU A 357 -13.76 -13.11 6.23
CA LEU A 357 -13.64 -14.55 6.05
C LEU A 357 -13.66 -15.32 7.36
N VAL A 358 -12.93 -14.84 8.40
CA VAL A 358 -12.95 -15.43 9.75
C VAL A 358 -14.37 -15.39 10.34
N LEU A 359 -15.06 -14.24 10.20
CA LEU A 359 -16.44 -14.15 10.67
C LEU A 359 -17.38 -15.07 9.89
N ALA A 360 -17.20 -15.16 8.58
CA ALA A 360 -18.02 -16.03 7.73
C ALA A 360 -17.88 -17.51 8.06
N ILE A 361 -16.72 -17.97 8.59
CA ILE A 361 -16.53 -19.38 8.96
C ILE A 361 -17.58 -19.85 9.97
N GLY A 362 -17.86 -19.06 11.00
CA GLY A 362 -18.87 -19.38 11.97
C GLY A 362 -20.27 -19.55 11.35
N ILE A 363 -20.62 -18.69 10.41
CA ILE A 363 -21.89 -18.72 9.68
C ILE A 363 -21.96 -19.92 8.74
N VAL A 364 -20.86 -20.17 8.00
CA VAL A 364 -20.74 -21.28 7.03
C VAL A 364 -20.91 -22.65 7.67
N VAL A 365 -20.36 -22.82 8.87
CA VAL A 365 -20.48 -24.09 9.62
C VAL A 365 -21.91 -24.38 10.01
N ASP A 366 -22.65 -23.35 10.40
CA ASP A 366 -24.02 -23.49 10.91
C ASP A 366 -24.98 -24.06 9.85
N ASP A 367 -24.89 -23.59 8.60
CA ASP A 367 -25.66 -24.11 7.49
C ASP A 367 -25.50 -25.64 7.29
N ALA A 368 -24.27 -26.11 7.36
CA ALA A 368 -23.93 -27.53 7.22
C ALA A 368 -24.44 -28.37 8.41
N ILE A 369 -24.39 -27.82 9.62
CA ILE A 369 -24.86 -28.47 10.85
C ILE A 369 -26.39 -28.65 10.82
N VAL A 370 -27.13 -27.63 10.43
CA VAL A 370 -28.62 -27.70 10.32
C VAL A 370 -29.07 -28.83 9.39
N VAL A 371 -28.41 -28.94 8.23
CA VAL A 371 -28.70 -30.04 7.28
C VAL A 371 -28.38 -31.40 7.90
N LEU A 372 -27.20 -31.54 8.48
CA LEU A 372 -26.69 -32.76 9.05
C LEU A 372 -27.58 -33.25 10.20
N GLU A 373 -27.95 -32.36 11.14
CA GLU A 373 -28.77 -32.68 12.29
C GLU A 373 -30.13 -33.19 11.86
N ASN A 374 -30.75 -32.57 10.84
CA ASN A 374 -32.04 -33.02 10.33
C ASN A 374 -31.93 -34.40 9.64
N VAL A 375 -30.85 -34.65 8.91
CA VAL A 375 -30.61 -35.98 8.31
C VAL A 375 -30.41 -37.05 9.41
N GLU A 376 -29.63 -36.76 10.45
CA GLU A 376 -29.42 -37.70 11.55
C GLU A 376 -30.71 -37.99 12.33
N ARG A 377 -31.55 -36.98 12.52
CA ARG A 377 -32.89 -37.19 13.12
C ARG A 377 -33.71 -38.21 12.34
N HIS A 378 -33.76 -38.07 11.00
CA HIS A 378 -34.50 -39.04 10.17
C HIS A 378 -33.83 -40.42 10.08
N ILE A 379 -32.52 -40.52 10.23
CA ILE A 379 -31.83 -41.81 10.38
C ILE A 379 -32.21 -42.48 11.72
N SER A 380 -32.28 -41.70 12.80
CA SER A 380 -32.68 -42.17 14.12
C SER A 380 -34.15 -42.63 14.14
N ASP A 381 -35.01 -42.03 13.30
CA ASP A 381 -36.39 -42.45 13.08
C ASP A 381 -36.50 -43.75 12.22
N GLY A 382 -35.37 -44.37 11.85
CA GLY A 382 -35.29 -45.63 11.12
C GLY A 382 -35.23 -45.53 9.60
N LEU A 383 -35.10 -44.36 9.02
CA LEU A 383 -34.93 -44.20 7.58
C LEU A 383 -33.51 -44.55 7.11
N PRO A 384 -33.30 -45.21 5.94
CA PRO A 384 -31.98 -45.41 5.39
C PRO A 384 -31.38 -44.06 4.95
N PRO A 385 -30.05 -43.88 5.03
CA PRO A 385 -29.38 -42.58 4.87
C PRO A 385 -29.81 -41.79 3.64
N ARG A 386 -29.92 -42.43 2.48
CA ARG A 386 -30.37 -41.77 1.23
C ARG A 386 -31.81 -41.22 1.32
N LYS A 387 -32.71 -42.00 1.91
CA LYS A 387 -34.11 -41.55 2.08
C LYS A 387 -34.25 -40.50 3.20
N ALA A 388 -33.46 -40.63 4.27
CA ALA A 388 -33.39 -39.68 5.35
C ALA A 388 -32.89 -38.31 4.82
N THR A 389 -31.79 -38.32 3.99
CA THR A 389 -31.28 -37.10 3.37
C THR A 389 -32.30 -36.45 2.43
N ALA A 390 -32.94 -37.21 1.56
CA ALA A 390 -33.95 -36.66 0.67
C ALA A 390 -35.12 -36.02 1.42
N LYS A 391 -35.58 -36.65 2.52
CA LYS A 391 -36.63 -36.10 3.38
C LYS A 391 -36.17 -34.87 4.14
N ALA A 392 -35.01 -34.89 4.74
CA ALA A 392 -34.41 -33.76 5.41
C ALA A 392 -34.29 -32.54 4.48
N MET A 393 -33.83 -32.73 3.24
CA MET A 393 -33.74 -31.65 2.26
C MET A 393 -35.07 -31.03 1.90
N GLN A 394 -36.15 -31.77 1.87
CA GLN A 394 -37.50 -31.21 1.69
C GLN A 394 -37.90 -30.27 2.84
N GLU A 395 -37.44 -30.54 4.06
CA GLU A 395 -37.74 -29.73 5.24
C GLU A 395 -36.83 -28.51 5.40
N VAL A 396 -35.52 -28.64 5.10
CA VAL A 396 -34.49 -27.60 5.40
C VAL A 396 -34.14 -26.72 4.23
N THR A 397 -34.44 -27.07 2.98
CA THR A 397 -34.10 -26.26 1.81
C THR A 397 -34.68 -24.84 1.88
N GLY A 398 -35.96 -24.70 2.24
CA GLY A 398 -36.61 -23.40 2.42
C GLY A 398 -35.94 -22.53 3.48
N PRO A 399 -35.79 -23.04 4.72
CA PRO A 399 -35.06 -22.35 5.79
C PRO A 399 -33.64 -21.93 5.42
N VAL A 400 -32.81 -22.80 4.80
CA VAL A 400 -31.46 -22.49 4.42
C VAL A 400 -31.44 -21.36 3.38
N ILE A 401 -32.27 -21.41 2.35
CA ILE A 401 -32.40 -20.33 1.37
C ILE A 401 -32.79 -19.01 2.05
N ALA A 402 -33.75 -19.07 2.98
CA ALA A 402 -34.19 -17.90 3.72
C ALA A 402 -33.07 -17.27 4.56
N ILE A 403 -32.23 -18.09 5.25
CA ILE A 403 -31.09 -17.62 6.01
C ILE A 403 -30.09 -16.91 5.08
N VAL A 404 -29.73 -17.52 3.96
CA VAL A 404 -28.83 -16.93 2.97
C VAL A 404 -29.35 -15.58 2.46
N LEU A 405 -30.64 -15.52 2.09
CA LEU A 405 -31.24 -14.27 1.61
C LEU A 405 -31.27 -13.17 2.66
N VAL A 406 -31.60 -13.52 3.91
CA VAL A 406 -31.64 -12.57 5.03
C VAL A 406 -30.24 -12.03 5.31
N LEU A 407 -29.22 -12.88 5.35
CA LEU A 407 -27.85 -12.45 5.55
C LEU A 407 -27.33 -11.58 4.39
N CYS A 408 -27.64 -11.94 3.15
CA CYS A 408 -27.33 -11.10 1.99
C CYS A 408 -28.07 -9.74 2.08
N ALA A 409 -29.33 -9.73 2.50
CA ALA A 409 -30.09 -8.50 2.67
C ALA A 409 -29.54 -7.57 3.76
N VAL A 410 -28.81 -8.11 4.74
CA VAL A 410 -28.12 -7.31 5.77
C VAL A 410 -26.77 -6.77 5.26
N PHE A 411 -25.96 -7.62 4.60
CA PHE A 411 -24.60 -7.24 4.23
C PHE A 411 -24.50 -6.49 2.89
N ILE A 412 -25.33 -6.80 1.90
CA ILE A 412 -25.28 -6.13 0.58
C ILE A 412 -25.50 -4.60 0.67
N PRO A 413 -26.46 -4.07 1.44
CA PRO A 413 -26.62 -2.61 1.56
C PRO A 413 -25.40 -1.89 2.10
N VAL A 414 -24.64 -2.53 2.98
CA VAL A 414 -23.38 -1.97 3.52
C VAL A 414 -22.35 -1.73 2.41
N ALA A 415 -22.37 -2.55 1.36
CA ALA A 415 -21.48 -2.40 0.22
C ALA A 415 -21.77 -1.14 -0.63
N PHE A 416 -22.92 -0.53 -0.50
CA PHE A 416 -23.32 0.71 -1.20
C PHE A 416 -23.12 1.97 -0.37
N THR A 417 -22.54 1.86 0.83
CA THR A 417 -22.21 3.02 1.66
C THR A 417 -21.15 3.87 0.96
N GLY A 418 -21.36 5.19 0.88
CA GLY A 418 -20.46 6.12 0.22
C GLY A 418 -19.23 6.49 1.04
N GLY A 419 -18.27 7.14 0.40
CA GLY A 419 -17.05 7.67 1.02
C GLY A 419 -15.94 6.62 1.24
N MET A 420 -14.86 7.03 1.92
CA MET A 420 -13.69 6.17 2.18
C MET A 420 -14.05 5.00 3.10
N ALA A 421 -14.81 5.25 4.16
CA ALA A 421 -15.30 4.21 5.07
C ALA A 421 -16.17 3.19 4.34
N GLY A 422 -17.04 3.64 3.44
CA GLY A 422 -17.87 2.77 2.61
C GLY A 422 -17.06 1.82 1.76
N ARG A 423 -15.95 2.26 1.17
CA ARG A 423 -15.04 1.41 0.39
C ARG A 423 -14.36 0.32 1.24
N MET A 424 -14.03 0.64 2.48
CA MET A 424 -13.49 -0.35 3.42
C MET A 424 -14.56 -1.38 3.82
N TYR A 425 -15.76 -0.93 4.20
CA TYR A 425 -16.87 -1.81 4.54
C TYR A 425 -17.37 -2.63 3.35
N GLN A 426 -17.29 -2.12 2.13
CA GLN A 426 -17.65 -2.83 0.91
C GLN A 426 -16.91 -4.15 0.78
N GLN A 427 -15.58 -4.15 0.93
CA GLN A 427 -14.76 -5.36 0.82
C GLN A 427 -15.14 -6.39 1.87
N PHE A 428 -15.31 -5.95 3.12
CA PHE A 428 -15.75 -6.79 4.23
C PHE A 428 -17.13 -7.39 4.00
N ALA A 429 -18.11 -6.56 3.68
CA ALA A 429 -19.49 -6.95 3.49
C ALA A 429 -19.71 -7.91 2.30
N ILE A 430 -19.05 -7.62 1.18
CA ILE A 430 -19.13 -8.48 0.00
C ILE A 430 -18.43 -9.82 0.25
N THR A 431 -17.32 -9.85 0.96
CA THR A 431 -16.65 -11.10 1.33
C THR A 431 -17.58 -12.00 2.13
N ILE A 432 -18.30 -11.44 3.12
CA ILE A 432 -19.29 -12.20 3.91
C ILE A 432 -20.46 -12.65 3.02
N ALA A 433 -21.03 -11.75 2.21
CA ALA A 433 -22.14 -12.09 1.34
C ALA A 433 -21.80 -13.22 0.36
N VAL A 434 -20.63 -13.16 -0.27
CA VAL A 434 -20.13 -14.24 -1.15
C VAL A 434 -19.95 -15.54 -0.37
N SER A 435 -19.36 -15.47 0.83
CA SER A 435 -19.17 -16.65 1.70
C SER A 435 -20.48 -17.32 2.05
N VAL A 436 -21.50 -16.53 2.41
CA VAL A 436 -22.84 -17.02 2.77
C VAL A 436 -23.54 -17.66 1.57
N VAL A 437 -23.47 -17.06 0.40
CA VAL A 437 -24.04 -17.64 -0.83
C VAL A 437 -23.40 -18.98 -1.17
N ILE A 438 -22.08 -19.05 -1.09
CA ILE A 438 -21.33 -20.29 -1.36
C ILE A 438 -21.62 -21.34 -0.27
N SER A 439 -21.73 -20.93 0.99
CA SER A 439 -22.12 -21.80 2.11
C SER A 439 -23.46 -22.44 1.86
N GLY A 440 -24.47 -21.64 1.52
CA GLY A 440 -25.80 -22.13 1.18
C GLY A 440 -25.79 -23.13 0.02
N ALA A 441 -25.01 -22.83 -1.03
CA ALA A 441 -24.84 -23.75 -2.16
C ALA A 441 -24.19 -25.08 -1.73
N VAL A 442 -23.14 -25.03 -0.88
CA VAL A 442 -22.45 -26.20 -0.32
C VAL A 442 -23.40 -26.98 0.60
N ALA A 443 -24.17 -26.28 1.47
CA ALA A 443 -25.12 -26.90 2.37
C ALA A 443 -26.28 -27.60 1.62
N LEU A 444 -26.70 -27.07 0.46
CA LEU A 444 -27.78 -27.65 -0.35
C LEU A 444 -27.32 -28.71 -1.36
N THR A 445 -26.04 -28.83 -1.62
CA THR A 445 -25.49 -29.77 -2.63
C THR A 445 -24.50 -30.76 -2.04
N PHE A 446 -23.36 -30.26 -1.58
CA PHE A 446 -22.23 -31.08 -1.10
C PHE A 446 -22.52 -31.78 0.23
N THR A 447 -23.09 -31.05 1.20
CA THR A 447 -23.43 -31.59 2.51
C THR A 447 -24.39 -32.74 2.45
N PRO A 448 -25.55 -32.66 1.74
CA PRO A 448 -26.46 -33.81 1.61
C PRO A 448 -25.86 -34.97 0.85
N ALA A 449 -24.99 -34.72 -0.17
CA ALA A 449 -24.28 -35.80 -0.86
C ALA A 449 -23.37 -36.58 0.10
N LEU A 450 -22.64 -35.87 0.95
CA LEU A 450 -21.80 -36.49 1.98
C LEU A 450 -22.60 -37.21 3.05
N CYS A 451 -23.76 -36.67 3.49
CA CYS A 451 -24.67 -37.34 4.41
C CYS A 451 -25.15 -38.70 3.84
N ALA A 452 -25.54 -38.69 2.57
CA ALA A 452 -26.02 -39.92 1.92
C ALA A 452 -24.96 -40.98 1.73
N LEU A 453 -23.67 -40.58 1.63
CA LEU A 453 -22.54 -41.50 1.39
C LEU A 453 -21.85 -41.98 2.68
N LEU A 454 -21.67 -41.08 3.66
CA LEU A 454 -20.82 -41.33 4.84
C LEU A 454 -21.62 -41.84 6.06
N LEU A 455 -22.87 -41.42 6.21
CA LEU A 455 -23.70 -41.81 7.34
C LEU A 455 -24.13 -43.28 7.21
N LYS A 456 -24.18 -43.98 8.36
CA LYS A 456 -24.64 -45.37 8.46
C LYS A 456 -25.83 -45.46 9.39
N PRO A 457 -26.77 -46.38 9.12
CA PRO A 457 -27.84 -46.66 10.07
C PRO A 457 -27.26 -47.29 11.34
N GLY A 458 -27.76 -46.85 12.48
CA GLY A 458 -27.42 -47.39 13.81
C GLY A 458 -26.33 -46.60 14.52
N HIS A 459 -26.70 -46.05 15.69
CA HIS A 459 -25.76 -45.50 16.67
C HIS A 459 -25.35 -46.67 17.57
N GLY A 460 -24.04 -46.91 17.70
CA GLY A 460 -23.52 -47.78 18.76
C GLY A 460 -23.87 -47.21 20.14
N GLU A 461 -23.91 -48.07 21.20
CA GLU A 461 -24.09 -47.60 22.54
C GLU A 461 -23.07 -46.49 22.91
N PRO A 462 -23.53 -45.34 23.44
CA PRO A 462 -22.62 -44.26 23.78
C PRO A 462 -21.64 -44.66 24.89
N ASN A 463 -20.35 -44.32 24.67
CA ASN A 463 -19.29 -44.54 25.67
C ASN A 463 -19.65 -43.86 27.01
N VAL A 464 -19.10 -44.34 28.10
CA VAL A 464 -19.31 -43.83 29.49
C VAL A 464 -19.22 -42.32 29.60
N PHE A 465 -18.29 -41.71 28.88
CA PHE A 465 -18.13 -40.24 28.80
C PHE A 465 -19.33 -39.57 28.17
N PHE A 466 -19.78 -40.03 27.02
CA PHE A 466 -20.94 -39.49 26.31
C PHE A 466 -22.23 -39.71 27.06
N ARG A 467 -22.36 -40.82 27.74
CA ARG A 467 -23.54 -41.12 28.61
C ARG A 467 -23.67 -40.10 29.75
N LYS A 468 -22.54 -39.75 30.41
CA LYS A 468 -22.52 -38.70 31.45
C LYS A 468 -22.82 -37.32 30.89
N PHE A 469 -22.25 -36.97 29.70
CA PHE A 469 -22.50 -35.71 29.03
C PHE A 469 -23.99 -35.58 28.64
N ASN A 470 -24.58 -36.63 28.06
CA ASN A 470 -25.99 -36.64 27.65
C ASN A 470 -26.92 -36.45 28.87
N GLY A 471 -26.67 -37.14 29.97
CA GLY A 471 -27.44 -37.00 31.21
C GLY A 471 -27.37 -35.60 31.83
N TRP A 472 -26.20 -34.94 31.73
CA TRP A 472 -26.03 -33.56 32.18
C TRP A 472 -26.78 -32.60 31.24
N PHE A 473 -26.68 -32.80 29.91
CA PHE A 473 -27.30 -31.98 28.91
C PHE A 473 -28.84 -32.13 28.94
N GLU A 474 -29.37 -33.34 29.09
CA GLU A 474 -30.82 -33.58 29.28
C GLU A 474 -31.35 -32.86 30.53
N GLY A 475 -30.60 -32.88 31.64
CA GLY A 475 -30.94 -32.13 32.84
C GLY A 475 -31.03 -30.60 32.60
N LEU A 476 -30.09 -30.06 31.78
CA LEU A 476 -30.07 -28.65 31.39
C LEU A 476 -31.27 -28.33 30.49
N THR A 477 -31.52 -29.15 29.49
CA THR A 477 -32.65 -29.03 28.56
C THR A 477 -33.98 -29.09 29.32
N GLY A 478 -34.11 -29.98 30.30
CA GLY A 478 -35.30 -30.08 31.14
C GLY A 478 -35.57 -28.79 31.95
N LYS A 479 -34.50 -28.16 32.51
CA LYS A 479 -34.63 -26.85 33.16
C LYS A 479 -35.04 -25.75 32.18
N TYR A 480 -34.41 -25.69 31.03
CA TYR A 480 -34.73 -24.73 29.97
C TYR A 480 -36.19 -24.85 29.53
N VAL A 481 -36.64 -26.06 29.20
CA VAL A 481 -38.01 -26.33 28.80
C VAL A 481 -39.03 -25.93 29.91
N SER A 482 -38.66 -26.15 31.18
CA SER A 482 -39.51 -25.76 32.33
C SER A 482 -39.62 -24.23 32.43
N ILE A 483 -38.50 -23.47 32.19
CA ILE A 483 -38.54 -22.01 32.17
C ILE A 483 -39.38 -21.50 31.01
N VAL A 484 -39.19 -22.06 29.80
CA VAL A 484 -39.98 -21.70 28.64
C VAL A 484 -41.48 -21.96 28.86
N LYS A 485 -41.82 -23.12 29.42
CA LYS A 485 -43.24 -23.45 29.81
C LYS A 485 -43.79 -22.42 30.79
N LEU A 486 -43.02 -21.98 31.79
CA LEU A 486 -43.39 -20.97 32.73
C LEU A 486 -43.66 -19.61 32.06
N LEU A 487 -42.72 -19.17 31.15
CA LEU A 487 -42.85 -17.93 30.41
C LEU A 487 -44.08 -17.95 29.45
N LEU A 488 -44.28 -19.03 28.78
CA LEU A 488 -45.46 -19.21 27.90
C LEU A 488 -46.77 -19.19 28.70
N ARG A 489 -46.76 -19.77 29.89
CA ARG A 489 -47.95 -19.80 30.77
C ARG A 489 -48.24 -18.43 31.39
N ARG A 490 -47.23 -17.58 31.52
CA ARG A 490 -47.29 -16.21 32.03
C ARG A 490 -46.74 -15.21 31.02
N SER A 491 -47.38 -15.13 29.85
CA SER A 491 -46.95 -14.31 28.72
C SER A 491 -46.76 -12.83 29.07
N LEU A 492 -47.60 -12.28 29.95
CA LEU A 492 -47.43 -10.90 30.47
C LEU A 492 -46.14 -10.68 31.22
N LEU A 493 -45.64 -11.70 31.93
CA LEU A 493 -44.36 -11.63 32.64
C LEU A 493 -43.17 -11.65 31.67
N ALA A 494 -43.27 -12.45 30.60
CA ALA A 494 -42.26 -12.47 29.53
C ALA A 494 -42.18 -11.14 28.78
N VAL A 495 -43.34 -10.56 28.44
CA VAL A 495 -43.39 -9.22 27.79
C VAL A 495 -42.86 -8.14 28.71
N GLY A 496 -43.23 -8.19 30.04
CA GLY A 496 -42.70 -7.23 31.01
C GLY A 496 -41.17 -7.27 31.14
N LEU A 497 -40.62 -8.50 31.17
CA LEU A 497 -39.14 -8.69 31.22
C LEU A 497 -38.48 -8.17 29.94
N PHE A 498 -39.06 -8.42 28.77
CA PHE A 498 -38.55 -7.93 27.49
C PHE A 498 -38.56 -6.39 27.44
N VAL A 499 -39.66 -5.76 27.85
CA VAL A 499 -39.75 -4.29 27.93
C VAL A 499 -38.72 -3.72 28.90
N LEU A 500 -38.52 -4.37 30.04
CA LEU A 500 -37.53 -3.96 31.04
C LEU A 500 -36.07 -3.99 30.46
N VAL A 501 -35.77 -5.04 29.69
CA VAL A 501 -34.48 -5.14 28.98
C VAL A 501 -34.34 -4.03 27.92
N LEU A 502 -35.40 -3.73 27.16
CA LEU A 502 -35.36 -2.64 26.17
C LEU A 502 -35.18 -1.26 26.80
N VAL A 503 -35.88 -1.00 27.93
CA VAL A 503 -35.71 0.26 28.67
C VAL A 503 -34.29 0.37 29.25
N GLY A 504 -33.80 -0.75 29.80
CA GLY A 504 -32.39 -0.79 30.27
C GLY A 504 -31.37 -0.53 29.18
N LEU A 505 -31.55 -1.13 28.00
CA LEU A 505 -30.71 -0.87 26.80
C LEU A 505 -30.80 0.60 26.36
N GLY A 506 -32.01 1.20 26.34
CA GLY A 506 -32.19 2.63 26.03
C GLY A 506 -31.45 3.52 27.00
N GLY A 507 -31.52 3.24 28.30
CA GLY A 507 -30.81 4.01 29.33
C GLY A 507 -29.29 3.83 29.32
N VAL A 508 -28.78 2.71 28.82
CA VAL A 508 -27.33 2.52 28.57
C VAL A 508 -26.89 3.25 27.31
N PHE A 509 -27.72 3.23 26.26
CA PHE A 509 -27.42 3.90 24.99
C PHE A 509 -27.35 5.44 25.12
N GLU A 510 -28.15 6.04 26.02
CA GLU A 510 -28.07 7.46 26.34
C GLU A 510 -26.80 7.87 27.10
N ARG A 511 -26.06 6.89 27.68
CA ARG A 511 -24.83 7.16 28.44
C ARG A 511 -23.54 6.88 27.68
N VAL A 512 -23.61 6.27 26.51
CA VAL A 512 -22.51 5.99 25.58
C VAL A 512 -22.50 7.00 24.45
#